data_90ec819174c27016f4b15b814116f501
#
_entry.id   90ec819174c27016f4b15b814116f501
#
_cell.length_a   1.000
_cell.length_b   1.000
_cell.length_c   1.000
_cell.angle_alpha   90.00
_cell.angle_beta   90.00
_cell.angle_gamma   90.00
#
_symmetry.space_group_name_H-M   'P 1'
#
loop_
_entity.id
_entity.type
_entity.pdbx_description
1 polymer ?
#
loop_
_entity_poly.entity_id
_entity_poly.type
_entity_poly.pdbx_seq_one_letter_code
_entity_poly.pdbx_strand_id
1 'polypeptide(L)'
;MSNALGTLADRLSAVQAGIAEAATAAGREANELTLIVVTKFHPASLVRELVGLGVHDVGENRHQEAQLKSAELTDLDLRWHYIGQLQTKKARQAAQYAHAIHSIDRERLVEALSSAEVSVPIEAFVQINLTDDPGRGGAAPAD
;
A
#
# COMPACT_ATOMS: atom_id res chain seq x y z
N MET A 1 17.02 -4.61 27.00
CA MET A 1 16.03 -5.71 26.93
C MET A 1 16.03 -6.26 25.53
N SER A 2 16.29 -7.52 25.37
CA SER A 2 16.16 -8.21 24.07
C SER A 2 14.70 -8.13 23.65
N ASN A 3 14.42 -7.49 22.49
CA ASN A 3 13.08 -7.48 21.93
C ASN A 3 12.78 -8.94 21.53
N ALA A 4 11.81 -9.57 22.17
CA ALA A 4 11.44 -10.99 21.92
C ALA A 4 11.09 -11.28 20.44
N LEU A 5 10.88 -10.22 19.64
CA LEU A 5 10.52 -10.29 18.23
C LEU A 5 11.71 -10.11 17.27
N GLY A 6 12.94 -9.97 17.78
CA GLY A 6 14.12 -9.69 16.96
C GLY A 6 14.15 -8.27 16.37
N THR A 7 15.14 -8.01 15.52
CA THR A 7 15.28 -6.74 14.79
C THR A 7 14.24 -6.61 13.68
N LEU A 8 14.12 -5.42 13.09
CA LEU A 8 13.28 -5.23 11.89
C LEU A 8 13.73 -6.17 10.75
N ALA A 9 15.03 -6.30 10.56
CA ALA A 9 15.59 -7.22 9.55
C ALA A 9 15.20 -8.67 9.80
N ASP A 10 15.26 -9.14 11.05
CA ASP A 10 14.87 -10.52 11.40
C ASP A 10 13.39 -10.78 11.09
N ARG A 11 12.53 -9.84 11.47
CA ARG A 11 11.08 -9.96 11.19
C ARG A 11 10.77 -9.93 9.71
N LEU A 12 11.41 -9.04 8.95
CA LEU A 12 11.26 -8.97 7.50
C LEU A 12 11.71 -10.26 6.83
N SER A 13 12.87 -10.78 7.22
CA SER A 13 13.40 -12.06 6.70
C SER A 13 12.46 -13.23 6.96
N ALA A 14 11.85 -13.28 8.15
CA ALA A 14 10.88 -14.33 8.48
C ALA A 14 9.62 -14.26 7.59
N VAL A 15 9.10 -13.05 7.33
CA VAL A 15 7.95 -12.84 6.42
C VAL A 15 8.31 -13.24 5.01
N GLN A 16 9.45 -12.81 4.50
CA GLN A 16 9.92 -13.14 3.15
C GLN A 16 10.14 -14.64 2.97
N ALA A 17 10.69 -15.32 3.97
CA ALA A 17 10.84 -16.77 3.96
C ALA A 17 9.48 -17.49 3.89
N GLY A 18 8.51 -17.05 4.67
CA GLY A 18 7.14 -17.60 4.63
C GLY A 18 6.47 -17.40 3.27
N ILE A 19 6.67 -16.24 2.63
CA ILE A 19 6.16 -15.98 1.28
C ILE A 19 6.83 -16.92 0.26
N ALA A 20 8.15 -17.11 0.33
CA ALA A 20 8.89 -17.98 -0.56
C ALA A 20 8.46 -19.46 -0.41
N GLU A 21 8.27 -19.92 0.83
CA GLU A 21 7.74 -21.26 1.10
C GLU A 21 6.34 -21.47 0.50
N ALA A 22 5.45 -20.53 0.74
CA ALA A 22 4.07 -20.60 0.21
C ALA A 22 4.06 -20.56 -1.32
N ALA A 23 4.88 -19.73 -1.95
CA ALA A 23 5.03 -19.68 -3.40
C ALA A 23 5.49 -21.03 -3.95
N THR A 24 6.54 -21.60 -3.38
CA THR A 24 7.06 -22.94 -3.79
C THR A 24 5.99 -24.02 -3.64
N ALA A 25 5.27 -24.04 -2.52
CA ALA A 25 4.18 -24.99 -2.29
C ALA A 25 3.04 -24.87 -3.32
N ALA A 26 2.82 -23.65 -3.83
CA ALA A 26 1.82 -23.36 -4.87
C ALA A 26 2.35 -23.52 -6.31
N GLY A 27 3.61 -23.96 -6.50
CA GLY A 27 4.24 -24.06 -7.81
C GLY A 27 4.51 -22.72 -8.49
N ARG A 28 4.70 -21.65 -7.69
CA ARG A 28 4.95 -20.28 -8.17
C ARG A 28 6.35 -19.82 -7.79
N GLU A 29 6.87 -18.86 -8.55
CA GLU A 29 8.10 -18.18 -8.21
C GLU A 29 7.83 -17.04 -7.21
N ALA A 30 8.69 -16.88 -6.20
CA ALA A 30 8.52 -15.82 -5.20
C ALA A 30 8.56 -14.40 -5.82
N ASN A 31 9.29 -14.22 -6.93
CA ASN A 31 9.39 -12.94 -7.64
C ASN A 31 8.12 -12.53 -8.42
N GLU A 32 7.14 -13.43 -8.55
CA GLU A 32 5.81 -13.07 -9.07
C GLU A 32 4.98 -12.31 -8.04
N LEU A 33 5.41 -12.30 -6.77
CA LEU A 33 4.68 -11.71 -5.66
C LEU A 33 5.34 -10.40 -5.22
N THR A 34 4.53 -9.39 -4.99
CA THR A 34 4.99 -8.12 -4.44
C THR A 34 4.59 -8.01 -2.97
N LEU A 35 5.57 -7.96 -2.07
CA LEU A 35 5.33 -7.68 -0.67
C LEU A 35 5.13 -6.17 -0.48
N ILE A 36 3.96 -5.77 -0.03
CA ILE A 36 3.67 -4.40 0.40
C ILE A 36 3.73 -4.36 1.93
N VAL A 37 4.69 -3.64 2.48
CA VAL A 37 4.82 -3.49 3.93
C VAL A 37 3.93 -2.35 4.41
N VAL A 38 2.96 -2.65 5.25
CA VAL A 38 2.05 -1.66 5.82
C VAL A 38 2.76 -0.88 6.92
N THR A 39 2.92 0.42 6.72
CA THR A 39 3.71 1.32 7.59
C THR A 39 2.85 2.34 8.34
N LYS A 40 1.52 2.18 8.32
CA LYS A 40 0.62 3.06 9.08
C LYS A 40 1.00 3.11 10.56
N PHE A 41 0.90 4.31 11.15
CA PHE A 41 1.25 4.60 12.54
C PHE A 41 2.75 4.50 12.88
N HIS A 42 3.59 4.18 11.92
CA HIS A 42 5.04 4.14 12.10
C HIS A 42 5.69 5.40 11.51
N PRO A 43 6.82 5.86 12.08
CA PRO A 43 7.50 7.05 11.60
C PRO A 43 8.18 6.83 10.23
N ALA A 44 8.47 7.92 9.52
CA ALA A 44 9.23 7.90 8.27
C ALA A 44 10.61 7.24 8.41
N SER A 45 11.24 7.32 9.60
CA SER A 45 12.51 6.65 9.89
C SER A 45 12.43 5.13 9.72
N LEU A 46 11.31 4.51 10.09
CA LEU A 46 11.10 3.06 9.88
C LEU A 46 10.99 2.74 8.38
N VAL A 47 10.32 3.58 7.60
CA VAL A 47 10.25 3.42 6.15
C VAL A 47 11.64 3.49 5.53
N ARG A 48 12.47 4.44 5.97
CA ARG A 48 13.87 4.57 5.52
C ARG A 48 14.69 3.31 5.86
N GLU A 49 14.51 2.74 7.03
CA GLU A 49 15.15 1.48 7.43
C GLU A 49 14.70 0.32 6.53
N LEU A 50 13.41 0.22 6.22
CA LEU A 50 12.86 -0.79 5.30
C LEU A 50 13.47 -0.68 3.90
N VAL A 51 13.64 0.53 3.37
CA VAL A 51 14.31 0.74 2.07
C VAL A 51 15.75 0.24 2.12
N GLY A 52 16.47 0.50 3.21
CA GLY A 52 17.81 -0.05 3.43
C GLY A 52 17.86 -1.58 3.47
N LEU A 53 16.75 -2.23 3.76
CA LEU A 53 16.56 -3.69 3.74
C LEU A 53 15.99 -4.22 2.41
N GLY A 54 15.84 -3.36 1.40
CA GLY A 54 15.37 -3.74 0.07
C GLY A 54 13.85 -3.69 -0.14
N VAL A 55 13.09 -3.12 0.80
CA VAL A 55 11.65 -2.90 0.65
C VAL A 55 11.40 -1.57 -0.06
N HIS A 56 10.71 -1.60 -1.19
CA HIS A 56 10.35 -0.41 -1.96
C HIS A 56 8.84 -0.18 -2.04
N ASP A 57 8.03 -1.17 -1.68
CA ASP A 57 6.57 -1.11 -1.70
C ASP A 57 6.04 -0.98 -0.28
N VAL A 58 5.44 0.17 0.03
CA VAL A 58 4.91 0.47 1.36
C VAL A 58 3.44 0.88 1.29
N GLY A 59 2.66 0.51 2.30
CA GLY A 59 1.22 0.73 2.35
C GLY A 59 0.80 1.68 3.47
N GLU A 60 -0.03 2.66 3.11
CA GLU A 60 -0.64 3.60 4.03
C GLU A 60 -2.16 3.63 3.86
N ASN A 61 -2.89 3.87 4.95
CA ASN A 61 -4.35 3.89 4.90
C ASN A 61 -4.98 5.23 5.29
N ARG A 62 -4.19 6.22 5.64
CA ARG A 62 -4.63 7.58 5.92
C ARG A 62 -3.91 8.57 5.01
N HIS A 63 -4.69 9.35 4.23
CA HIS A 63 -4.13 10.28 3.27
C HIS A 63 -3.14 11.26 3.90
N GLN A 64 -3.49 11.85 5.03
CA GLN A 64 -2.66 12.87 5.67
C GLN A 64 -1.30 12.31 6.10
N GLU A 65 -1.28 11.10 6.67
CA GLU A 65 -0.06 10.40 7.06
C GLU A 65 0.80 10.04 5.84
N ALA A 66 0.17 9.48 4.80
CA ALA A 66 0.85 9.13 3.56
C ALA A 66 1.47 10.34 2.85
N GLN A 67 0.73 11.44 2.79
CA GLN A 67 1.19 12.68 2.17
C GLN A 67 2.43 13.26 2.89
N LEU A 68 2.42 13.29 4.21
CA LEU A 68 3.56 13.78 5.00
C LEU A 68 4.79 12.89 4.83
N LYS A 69 4.64 11.57 4.94
CA LYS A 69 5.74 10.63 4.77
C LYS A 69 6.31 10.65 3.35
N SER A 70 5.47 10.68 2.33
CA SER A 70 5.93 10.75 0.95
C SER A 70 6.70 12.03 0.64
N ALA A 71 6.29 13.15 1.21
CA ALA A 71 6.98 14.43 1.09
C ALA A 71 8.34 14.42 1.81
N GLU A 72 8.44 13.76 2.95
CA GLU A 72 9.69 13.65 3.73
C GLU A 72 10.70 12.70 3.10
N LEU A 73 10.23 11.69 2.35
CA LEU A 73 11.05 10.60 1.83
C LEU A 73 11.23 10.66 0.31
N THR A 74 11.25 11.85 -0.27
CA THR A 74 11.42 12.07 -1.73
C THR A 74 12.78 11.64 -2.26
N ASP A 75 13.77 11.49 -1.38
CA ASP A 75 15.12 11.01 -1.70
C ASP A 75 15.21 9.48 -1.86
N LEU A 76 14.13 8.76 -1.57
CA LEU A 76 14.07 7.31 -1.63
C LEU A 76 13.25 6.82 -2.82
N ASP A 77 13.67 5.70 -3.40
CA ASP A 77 12.89 4.98 -4.41
C ASP A 77 11.78 4.18 -3.73
N LEU A 78 10.60 4.78 -3.61
CA LEU A 78 9.43 4.20 -2.95
C LEU A 78 8.22 4.18 -3.88
N ARG A 79 7.50 3.07 -3.84
CA ARG A 79 6.16 2.93 -4.40
C ARG A 79 5.16 2.96 -3.27
N TRP A 80 4.37 4.04 -3.22
CA TRP A 80 3.36 4.25 -2.20
C TRP A 80 2.04 3.61 -2.61
N HIS A 81 1.58 2.64 -1.84
CA HIS A 81 0.30 1.98 -2.00
C HIS A 81 -0.71 2.57 -1.04
N TYR A 82 -1.76 3.17 -1.57
CA TYR A 82 -2.86 3.63 -0.74
C TYR A 82 -3.86 2.47 -0.57
N ILE A 83 -3.97 1.95 0.65
CA ILE A 83 -4.74 0.75 0.94
C ILE A 83 -5.99 1.00 1.80
N GLY A 84 -6.17 2.22 2.31
CA GLY A 84 -7.34 2.63 3.08
C GLY A 84 -8.44 3.22 2.21
N GLN A 85 -9.60 3.49 2.80
CA GLN A 85 -10.67 4.20 2.12
C GLN A 85 -10.22 5.62 1.75
N LEU A 86 -10.45 6.02 0.51
CA LEU A 86 -10.05 7.32 -0.01
C LEU A 86 -11.29 8.20 -0.20
N GLN A 87 -11.33 9.33 0.50
CA GLN A 87 -12.35 10.34 0.27
C GLN A 87 -12.19 10.96 -1.11
N THR A 88 -13.29 11.12 -1.85
CA THR A 88 -13.29 11.69 -3.20
C THR A 88 -12.60 13.08 -3.24
N LYS A 89 -12.84 13.92 -2.24
CA LYS A 89 -12.21 15.25 -2.12
C LYS A 89 -10.68 15.21 -1.95
N LYS A 90 -10.11 14.07 -1.56
CA LYS A 90 -8.66 13.86 -1.38
C LYS A 90 -8.00 13.14 -2.54
N ALA A 91 -8.78 12.65 -3.50
CA ALA A 91 -8.30 11.84 -4.61
C ALA A 91 -7.17 12.49 -5.40
N ARG A 92 -7.33 13.77 -5.78
CA ARG A 92 -6.30 14.51 -6.53
C ARG A 92 -4.99 14.66 -5.77
N GLN A 93 -5.06 14.85 -4.45
CA GLN A 93 -3.89 14.97 -3.60
C GLN A 93 -3.20 13.61 -3.44
N ALA A 94 -3.97 12.52 -3.26
CA ALA A 94 -3.43 11.17 -3.19
C ALA A 94 -2.75 10.76 -4.50
N ALA A 95 -3.31 11.17 -5.64
CA ALA A 95 -2.75 10.91 -6.95
C ALA A 95 -1.32 11.46 -7.14
N GLN A 96 -0.92 12.47 -6.37
CA GLN A 96 0.41 13.07 -6.50
C GLN A 96 1.53 12.19 -5.95
N TYR A 97 1.25 11.29 -5.01
CA TYR A 97 2.25 10.40 -4.43
C TYR A 97 1.99 8.91 -4.68
N ALA A 98 0.73 8.52 -4.89
CA ALA A 98 0.36 7.12 -4.96
C ALA A 98 0.87 6.45 -6.25
N HIS A 99 1.55 5.34 -6.09
CA HIS A 99 1.85 4.39 -7.16
C HIS A 99 0.64 3.53 -7.49
N ALA A 100 -0.08 3.10 -6.45
CA ALA A 100 -1.28 2.28 -6.58
C ALA A 100 -2.34 2.69 -5.54
N ILE A 101 -3.61 2.57 -5.93
CA ILE A 101 -4.76 2.77 -5.04
C ILE A 101 -5.59 1.50 -5.06
N HIS A 102 -5.75 0.86 -3.90
CA HIS A 102 -6.38 -0.45 -3.75
C HIS A 102 -7.85 -0.40 -3.31
N SER A 103 -8.41 0.80 -3.16
CA SER A 103 -9.70 1.04 -2.51
C SER A 103 -10.72 1.73 -3.41
N ILE A 104 -10.63 1.53 -4.71
CA ILE A 104 -11.56 2.12 -5.65
C ILE A 104 -12.87 1.34 -5.61
N ASP A 105 -13.94 2.00 -5.18
CA ASP A 105 -15.23 1.35 -4.90
C ASP A 105 -16.45 2.14 -5.39
N ARG A 106 -16.25 3.27 -6.09
CA ARG A 106 -17.35 4.11 -6.59
C ARG A 106 -16.94 5.00 -7.76
N GLU A 107 -17.87 5.28 -8.62
CA GLU A 107 -17.65 6.08 -9.84
C GLU A 107 -17.07 7.47 -9.55
N ARG A 108 -17.58 8.17 -8.54
CA ARG A 108 -17.09 9.52 -8.17
C ARG A 108 -15.60 9.53 -7.83
N LEU A 109 -15.09 8.45 -7.26
CA LEU A 109 -13.66 8.32 -6.97
C LEU A 109 -12.86 8.10 -8.27
N VAL A 110 -13.38 7.30 -9.19
CA VAL A 110 -12.79 7.10 -10.52
C VAL A 110 -12.71 8.42 -11.28
N GLU A 111 -13.81 9.17 -11.33
CA GLU A 111 -13.85 10.48 -11.97
C GLU A 111 -12.84 11.48 -11.39
N ALA A 112 -12.75 11.53 -10.05
CA ALA A 112 -11.82 12.40 -9.36
C ALA A 112 -10.35 12.04 -9.64
N LEU A 113 -10.03 10.75 -9.68
CA LEU A 113 -8.69 10.26 -10.01
C LEU A 113 -8.36 10.46 -11.49
N SER A 114 -9.32 10.21 -12.39
CA SER A 114 -9.14 10.41 -13.83
C SER A 114 -8.90 11.88 -14.20
N SER A 115 -9.43 12.81 -13.40
CA SER A 115 -9.22 14.24 -13.59
C SER A 115 -7.96 14.78 -12.94
N ALA A 116 -7.20 13.94 -12.24
CA ALA A 116 -5.93 14.35 -11.62
C ALA A 116 -4.83 14.40 -12.69
N GLU A 117 -4.07 15.49 -12.68
CA GLU A 117 -2.87 15.61 -13.51
C GLU A 117 -1.72 14.89 -12.80
N VAL A 118 -1.25 13.81 -13.38
CA VAL A 118 -0.16 13.00 -12.84
C VAL A 118 0.91 12.77 -13.91
N SER A 119 2.18 12.73 -13.49
CA SER A 119 3.30 12.47 -14.39
C SER A 119 3.47 10.98 -14.71
N VAL A 120 3.00 10.11 -13.83
CA VAL A 120 3.09 8.65 -13.98
C VAL A 120 1.68 8.06 -13.73
N PRO A 121 1.21 7.14 -14.58
CA PRO A 121 -0.07 6.47 -14.36
C PRO A 121 -0.13 5.75 -13.01
N ILE A 122 -1.28 5.81 -12.35
CA ILE A 122 -1.55 5.13 -11.09
C ILE A 122 -2.15 3.77 -11.39
N GLU A 123 -1.68 2.72 -10.74
CA GLU A 123 -2.36 1.43 -10.75
C GLU A 123 -3.64 1.53 -9.92
N ALA A 124 -4.75 1.12 -10.51
CA ALA A 124 -6.07 1.22 -9.92
C ALA A 124 -6.67 -0.18 -9.69
N PHE A 125 -6.95 -0.50 -8.42
CA PHE A 125 -7.60 -1.75 -8.04
C PHE A 125 -9.01 -1.48 -7.54
N VAL A 126 -10.00 -2.10 -8.16
CA VAL A 126 -11.39 -2.04 -7.70
C VAL A 126 -11.54 -2.96 -6.50
N GLN A 127 -11.97 -2.39 -5.39
CA GLN A 127 -12.28 -3.14 -4.17
C GLN A 127 -13.73 -3.61 -4.22
N ILE A 128 -13.94 -4.91 -4.07
CA ILE A 128 -15.27 -5.52 -3.99
C ILE A 128 -15.54 -5.91 -2.53
N ASN A 129 -16.72 -5.55 -2.03
CA ASN A 129 -17.19 -5.98 -0.72
C ASN A 129 -17.86 -7.36 -0.85
N LEU A 130 -17.18 -8.38 -0.34
CA LEU A 130 -17.69 -9.76 -0.30
C LEU A 130 -18.32 -10.13 1.04
N THR A 131 -18.60 -9.13 1.89
CA THR A 131 -19.22 -9.31 3.21
C THR A 131 -20.65 -8.82 3.22
N ASP A 132 -21.43 -9.22 4.22
CA ASP A 132 -22.78 -8.71 4.45
C ASP A 132 -22.81 -7.41 5.27
N ASP A 133 -21.65 -6.84 5.58
CA ASP A 133 -21.51 -5.60 6.34
C ASP A 133 -21.56 -4.37 5.42
N PRO A 134 -22.65 -3.59 5.40
CA PRO A 134 -22.78 -2.40 4.57
C PRO A 134 -21.86 -1.25 5.01
N GLY A 135 -21.29 -1.33 6.22
CA GLY A 135 -20.33 -0.35 6.73
C GLY A 135 -18.90 -0.54 6.22
N ARG A 136 -18.63 -1.67 5.56
CA ARG A 136 -17.33 -1.90 4.93
C ARG A 136 -17.24 -1.21 3.57
N GLY A 137 -16.02 -0.72 3.24
CA GLY A 137 -15.72 -0.23 1.89
C GLY A 137 -15.76 -1.36 0.86
N GLY A 138 -15.83 -0.96 -0.40
CA GLY A 138 -15.91 -1.85 -1.54
C GLY A 138 -17.24 -1.73 -2.28
N ALA A 139 -17.19 -1.86 -3.60
CA ALA A 139 -18.37 -1.92 -4.44
C ALA A 139 -19.13 -3.25 -4.22
N ALA A 140 -20.42 -3.26 -4.44
CA ALA A 140 -21.19 -4.51 -4.42
C ALA A 140 -20.81 -5.37 -5.64
N PRO A 141 -20.84 -6.72 -5.53
CA PRO A 141 -20.46 -7.59 -6.65
C PRO A 141 -21.31 -7.43 -7.91
N ALA A 142 -22.49 -6.80 -7.79
CA ALA A 142 -23.41 -6.56 -8.90
C ALA A 142 -23.30 -5.17 -9.55
N ASP A 143 -22.44 -4.29 -9.02
CA ASP A 143 -22.27 -2.90 -9.47
C ASP A 143 -21.33 -2.75 -10.69
#